data_ddef18d58bd09aef04fa8255aef0338f
#
_entry.id   ddef18d58bd09aef04fa8255aef0338f
#
_cell.length_a   1.000
_cell.length_b   1.000
_cell.length_c   1.000
_cell.angle_alpha   90.00
_cell.angle_beta   90.00
_cell.angle_gamma   90.00
#
_symmetry.space_group_name_H-M   'P 1'
#
loop_
_entity.id
_entity.type
_entity.pdbx_description
1 polymer ?
#
loop_
_entity_poly.entity_id
_entity_poly.type
_entity_poly.pdbx_seq_one_letter_code
_entity_poly.pdbx_strand_id
1 'polypeptide(L)'
;MRIRGVIEGRYGQPWSQDERLDLIRFCGREGFNTWIHGPKDDPYHRAAWRDPYPDDQLAQLGELVAEAGRCSVEFVYALAPGLDVCYSQDAELDAAVAKCGQLKSIGIDSFQLLWDDIEHALSCPEDEQRYGEAEWPSGAAQCEFSNRFRQALPQPWPLVVCPMGYAGTGDSPYRRSFAPDLHPEIVVYWTGPEVVSLGITREALNTAVLRFRGHEVLIWDNYPVNDWDPELLFLGPLVGRDPRLAEGRCAGLIANPLVQAIPSKLPLATVAEWAADPHAYDPLASYERALSTYGREVLAALGPERADVPSPRSVGELVAALELGVDAASGATLLEPFV
;
A
#
# COMPACT_ATOMS: atom_id res chain seq x y z
N MET A 1 5.27 5.53 14.18
CA MET A 1 5.71 4.28 13.51
C MET A 1 6.97 4.54 12.69
N ARG A 2 7.84 3.52 12.50
CA ARG A 2 9.11 3.66 11.73
C ARG A 2 8.85 3.91 10.25
N ILE A 3 8.03 3.09 9.61
CA ILE A 3 7.58 3.24 8.22
C ILE A 3 6.14 3.74 8.27
N ARG A 4 5.86 4.84 7.59
CA ARG A 4 4.52 5.40 7.47
C ARG A 4 4.39 6.09 6.13
N GLY A 5 3.40 5.71 5.36
CA GLY A 5 3.33 6.22 4.00
C GLY A 5 2.08 5.82 3.24
N VAL A 6 2.18 6.02 1.94
CA VAL A 6 1.12 5.75 0.97
C VAL A 6 1.66 4.82 -0.11
N ILE A 7 0.84 3.87 -0.55
CA ILE A 7 1.10 3.04 -1.72
C ILE A 7 0.06 3.32 -2.80
N GLU A 8 0.51 3.70 -4.00
CA GLU A 8 -0.35 3.62 -5.18
C GLU A 8 -0.39 2.15 -5.63
N GLY A 9 -1.15 1.32 -4.88
CA GLY A 9 -1.18 -0.14 -5.03
C GLY A 9 -2.55 -0.69 -5.44
N ARG A 10 -3.44 0.16 -5.88
CA ARG A 10 -4.82 -0.13 -6.26
C ARG A 10 -4.96 -0.45 -7.75
N TYR A 11 -6.08 -1.04 -8.11
CA TYR A 11 -6.53 -1.21 -9.49
C TYR A 11 -7.20 0.06 -10.04
N GLY A 12 -7.47 0.08 -11.36
CA GLY A 12 -8.10 1.17 -12.06
C GLY A 12 -7.14 2.23 -12.55
N GLN A 13 -7.69 3.32 -13.09
CA GLN A 13 -6.90 4.38 -13.73
C GLN A 13 -5.78 4.88 -12.81
N PRO A 14 -4.51 4.77 -13.22
CA PRO A 14 -3.41 5.37 -12.47
C PRO A 14 -3.59 6.88 -12.35
N TRP A 15 -3.08 7.45 -11.26
CA TRP A 15 -3.06 8.90 -11.11
C TRP A 15 -2.20 9.57 -12.20
N SER A 16 -2.61 10.76 -12.59
CA SER A 16 -1.78 11.60 -13.46
C SER A 16 -0.47 12.00 -12.79
N GLN A 17 0.49 12.44 -13.59
CA GLN A 17 1.77 12.95 -13.08
C GLN A 17 1.58 14.07 -12.06
N ASP A 18 0.69 15.03 -12.35
CA ASP A 18 0.41 16.17 -11.47
C ASP A 18 -0.22 15.73 -10.14
N GLU A 19 -1.14 14.78 -10.16
CA GLU A 19 -1.74 14.21 -8.95
C GLU A 19 -0.71 13.48 -8.08
N ARG A 20 0.20 12.70 -8.69
CA ARG A 20 1.28 12.04 -7.97
C ARG A 20 2.24 13.05 -7.32
N LEU A 21 2.65 14.09 -8.06
CA LEU A 21 3.51 15.15 -7.53
C LEU A 21 2.84 15.88 -6.37
N ASP A 22 1.54 16.17 -6.48
CA ASP A 22 0.79 16.83 -5.42
C ASP A 22 0.63 15.95 -4.17
N LEU A 23 0.34 14.66 -4.35
CA LEU A 23 0.24 13.71 -3.22
C LEU A 23 1.61 13.43 -2.57
N ILE A 24 2.70 13.43 -3.30
CA ILE A 24 4.05 13.33 -2.70
C ILE A 24 4.33 14.56 -1.83
N ARG A 25 3.98 15.77 -2.29
CA ARG A 25 4.07 16.99 -1.47
C ARG A 25 3.17 16.94 -0.24
N PHE A 26 1.95 16.44 -0.41
CA PHE A 26 1.03 16.16 0.69
C PHE A 26 1.67 15.20 1.69
N CYS A 27 2.24 14.07 1.25
CA CYS A 27 2.90 13.11 2.13
C CYS A 27 3.99 13.77 2.98
N GLY A 28 4.85 14.59 2.38
CA GLY A 28 5.89 15.30 3.12
C GLY A 28 5.33 16.29 4.15
N ARG A 29 4.26 17.05 3.81
CA ARG A 29 3.61 17.99 4.73
C ARG A 29 2.97 17.30 5.93
N GLU A 30 2.31 16.15 5.70
CA GLU A 30 1.64 15.39 6.75
C GLU A 30 2.60 14.49 7.55
N GLY A 31 3.87 14.45 7.20
CA GLY A 31 4.87 13.68 7.92
C GLY A 31 4.91 12.20 7.58
N PHE A 32 4.30 11.77 6.48
CA PHE A 32 4.64 10.49 5.87
C PHE A 32 6.09 10.50 5.42
N ASN A 33 6.77 9.36 5.56
CA ASN A 33 8.17 9.23 5.17
C ASN A 33 8.40 8.26 4.00
N THR A 34 7.33 7.69 3.44
CA THR A 34 7.43 6.67 2.39
C THR A 34 6.32 6.85 1.36
N TRP A 35 6.71 6.85 0.09
CA TRP A 35 5.82 6.71 -1.06
C TRP A 35 6.18 5.43 -1.80
N ILE A 36 5.19 4.56 -2.05
CA ILE A 36 5.40 3.31 -2.77
C ILE A 36 4.69 3.38 -4.11
N HIS A 37 5.46 3.25 -5.18
CA HIS A 37 4.96 3.20 -6.55
C HIS A 37 4.75 1.76 -6.97
N GLY A 38 3.50 1.36 -7.16
CA GLY A 38 3.11 0.02 -7.58
C GLY A 38 1.68 -0.03 -8.16
N PRO A 39 1.31 0.92 -9.09
CA PRO A 39 -0.03 0.96 -9.67
C PRO A 39 -0.28 -0.30 -10.49
N LYS A 40 -1.35 -1.05 -10.16
CA LYS A 40 -1.65 -2.38 -10.75
C LYS A 40 -1.84 -2.35 -12.26
N ASP A 41 -2.26 -1.21 -12.82
CA ASP A 41 -2.46 -1.03 -14.26
C ASP A 41 -1.24 -0.44 -14.99
N ASP A 42 -0.12 -0.21 -14.30
CA ASP A 42 1.17 0.06 -14.94
C ASP A 42 1.73 -1.26 -15.50
N PRO A 43 1.84 -1.42 -16.82
CA PRO A 43 2.31 -2.67 -17.40
C PRO A 43 3.74 -3.01 -16.97
N TYR A 44 4.62 -2.01 -16.81
CA TYR A 44 6.03 -2.21 -16.47
C TYR A 44 6.26 -2.59 -15.01
N HIS A 45 5.28 -2.37 -14.16
CA HIS A 45 5.25 -2.86 -12.79
C HIS A 45 4.84 -4.34 -12.71
N ARG A 46 3.91 -4.79 -13.58
CA ARG A 46 3.24 -6.08 -13.45
C ARG A 46 3.26 -6.95 -14.71
N ALA A 47 2.44 -6.62 -15.73
CA ALA A 47 2.23 -7.52 -16.88
C ALA A 47 3.44 -7.62 -17.82
N ALA A 48 4.17 -6.52 -18.03
CA ALA A 48 5.39 -6.44 -18.84
C ALA A 48 6.60 -6.09 -17.95
N TRP A 49 6.67 -6.68 -16.77
CA TRP A 49 7.64 -6.35 -15.74
C TRP A 49 9.11 -6.56 -16.17
N ARG A 50 9.35 -7.43 -17.16
CA ARG A 50 10.68 -7.66 -17.73
C ARG A 50 11.14 -6.52 -18.64
N ASP A 51 10.19 -5.81 -19.28
CA ASP A 51 10.50 -4.76 -20.25
C ASP A 51 10.97 -3.48 -19.51
N PRO A 52 12.01 -2.80 -20.01
CA PRO A 52 12.43 -1.53 -19.44
C PRO A 52 11.34 -0.47 -19.65
N TYR A 53 11.27 0.50 -18.73
CA TYR A 53 10.48 1.70 -18.98
C TYR A 53 10.98 2.46 -20.20
N PRO A 54 10.10 2.96 -21.08
CA PRO A 54 10.45 3.94 -22.09
C PRO A 54 11.06 5.20 -21.48
N ASP A 55 11.93 5.88 -22.25
CA ASP A 55 12.69 7.04 -21.73
C ASP A 55 11.80 8.17 -21.20
N ASP A 56 10.67 8.43 -21.84
CA ASP A 56 9.70 9.46 -21.42
C ASP A 56 9.02 9.09 -20.08
N GLN A 57 8.62 7.85 -19.90
CA GLN A 57 8.05 7.37 -18.63
C GLN A 57 9.09 7.28 -17.53
N LEU A 58 10.30 6.86 -17.88
CA LEU A 58 11.43 6.84 -16.95
C LEU A 58 11.76 8.28 -16.46
N ALA A 59 11.69 9.26 -17.36
CA ALA A 59 11.87 10.67 -17.00
C ALA A 59 10.77 11.17 -16.04
N GLN A 60 9.51 10.80 -16.29
CA GLN A 60 8.39 11.11 -15.38
C GLN A 60 8.59 10.50 -14.00
N LEU A 61 9.01 9.23 -13.92
CA LEU A 61 9.37 8.61 -12.63
C LEU A 61 10.51 9.37 -11.95
N GLY A 62 11.52 9.81 -12.69
CA GLY A 62 12.62 10.61 -12.17
C GLY A 62 12.17 11.95 -11.55
N GLU A 63 11.14 12.59 -12.11
CA GLU A 63 10.55 13.80 -11.54
C GLU A 63 9.85 13.50 -10.19
N LEU A 64 9.13 12.37 -10.07
CA LEU A 64 8.51 11.95 -8.83
C LEU A 64 9.56 11.65 -7.75
N VAL A 65 10.63 10.96 -8.10
CA VAL A 65 11.76 10.66 -7.20
C VAL A 65 12.40 11.95 -6.70
N ALA A 66 12.67 12.91 -7.60
CA ALA A 66 13.23 14.21 -7.23
C ALA A 66 12.30 14.99 -6.29
N GLU A 67 10.98 14.95 -6.52
CA GLU A 67 10.00 15.59 -5.64
C GLU A 67 9.94 14.91 -4.28
N ALA A 68 9.91 13.58 -4.23
CA ALA A 68 9.94 12.83 -2.98
C ALA A 68 11.17 13.18 -2.14
N GLY A 69 12.36 13.27 -2.77
CA GLY A 69 13.58 13.71 -2.11
C GLY A 69 13.48 15.13 -1.53
N ARG A 70 12.86 16.08 -2.28
CA ARG A 70 12.62 17.45 -1.76
C ARG A 70 11.67 17.48 -0.56
N CYS A 71 10.73 16.52 -0.51
CA CYS A 71 9.76 16.39 0.57
C CYS A 71 10.25 15.51 1.73
N SER A 72 11.47 14.99 1.70
CA SER A 72 12.02 14.02 2.67
C SER A 72 11.16 12.73 2.77
N VAL A 73 10.64 12.30 1.63
CA VAL A 73 9.85 11.06 1.46
C VAL A 73 10.71 10.07 0.68
N GLU A 74 10.90 8.87 1.23
CA GLU A 74 11.57 7.77 0.53
C GLU A 74 10.68 7.28 -0.62
N PHE A 75 11.21 7.28 -1.84
CA PHE A 75 10.50 6.72 -3.00
C PHE A 75 10.88 5.26 -3.18
N VAL A 76 9.90 4.39 -3.04
CA VAL A 76 10.05 2.94 -3.13
C VAL A 76 9.34 2.43 -4.38
N TYR A 77 10.01 1.60 -5.16
CA TYR A 77 9.37 0.92 -6.28
C TYR A 77 8.97 -0.51 -5.90
N ALA A 78 7.72 -0.86 -6.15
CA ALA A 78 7.24 -2.22 -5.97
C ALA A 78 7.22 -2.95 -7.33
N LEU A 79 7.75 -4.17 -7.39
CA LEU A 79 7.74 -5.04 -8.56
C LEU A 79 6.79 -6.21 -8.30
N ALA A 80 5.87 -6.48 -9.24
CA ALA A 80 4.87 -7.55 -9.13
C ALA A 80 5.00 -8.57 -10.30
N PRO A 81 6.02 -9.42 -10.30
CA PRO A 81 6.31 -10.30 -11.43
C PRO A 81 5.44 -11.57 -11.47
N GLY A 82 4.55 -11.77 -10.51
CA GLY A 82 3.89 -13.05 -10.23
C GLY A 82 2.92 -13.57 -11.28
N LEU A 83 2.54 -12.77 -12.28
CA LEU A 83 1.58 -13.23 -13.30
C LEU A 83 2.13 -14.35 -14.19
N ASP A 84 3.46 -14.35 -14.48
CA ASP A 84 4.05 -15.23 -15.46
C ASP A 84 5.51 -15.60 -15.16
N VAL A 85 6.01 -15.31 -13.97
CA VAL A 85 7.39 -15.60 -13.57
C VAL A 85 7.63 -17.10 -13.45
N CYS A 86 8.77 -17.57 -13.96
CA CYS A 86 9.32 -18.89 -13.67
C CYS A 86 10.34 -18.73 -12.53
N TYR A 87 9.91 -18.96 -11.30
CA TYR A 87 10.66 -18.63 -10.07
C TYR A 87 12.04 -19.28 -9.98
N SER A 88 12.20 -20.50 -10.55
CA SER A 88 13.44 -21.26 -10.50
C SER A 88 14.50 -20.82 -11.52
N GLN A 89 14.11 -20.05 -12.55
CA GLN A 89 14.98 -19.61 -13.62
C GLN A 89 15.86 -18.42 -13.21
N ASP A 90 17.17 -18.53 -13.40
CA ASP A 90 18.09 -17.42 -13.11
C ASP A 90 17.83 -16.20 -14.01
N ALA A 91 17.44 -16.43 -15.26
CA ALA A 91 17.11 -15.36 -16.19
C ALA A 91 15.96 -14.46 -15.71
N GLU A 92 15.00 -15.00 -14.95
CA GLU A 92 13.90 -14.22 -14.36
C GLU A 92 14.40 -13.32 -13.23
N LEU A 93 15.29 -13.84 -12.39
CA LEU A 93 15.95 -13.03 -11.38
C LEU A 93 16.82 -11.92 -12.01
N ASP A 94 17.58 -12.26 -13.05
CA ASP A 94 18.42 -11.32 -13.78
C ASP A 94 17.56 -10.20 -14.41
N ALA A 95 16.40 -10.53 -14.98
CA ALA A 95 15.45 -9.55 -15.50
C ALA A 95 14.92 -8.61 -14.41
N ALA A 96 14.55 -9.13 -13.24
CA ALA A 96 14.10 -8.34 -12.10
C ALA A 96 15.21 -7.39 -11.60
N VAL A 97 16.45 -7.88 -11.52
CA VAL A 97 17.62 -7.07 -11.12
C VAL A 97 17.95 -6.01 -12.18
N ALA A 98 17.84 -6.33 -13.47
CA ALA A 98 18.06 -5.39 -14.56
C ALA A 98 17.02 -4.26 -14.54
N LYS A 99 15.72 -4.56 -14.29
CA LYS A 99 14.67 -3.56 -14.08
C LYS A 99 15.05 -2.62 -12.93
N CYS A 100 15.44 -3.16 -11.79
CA CYS A 100 15.89 -2.34 -10.65
C CYS A 100 17.14 -1.51 -11.01
N GLY A 101 18.05 -2.05 -11.83
CA GLY A 101 19.22 -1.32 -12.33
C GLY A 101 18.84 -0.09 -13.15
N GLN A 102 17.85 -0.20 -14.06
CA GLN A 102 17.30 0.94 -14.78
C GLN A 102 16.74 1.99 -13.81
N LEU A 103 15.93 1.57 -12.83
CA LEU A 103 15.29 2.48 -11.88
C LEU A 103 16.32 3.14 -10.93
N LYS A 104 17.40 2.45 -10.59
CA LYS A 104 18.52 3.05 -9.86
C LYS A 104 19.16 4.23 -10.62
N SER A 105 19.16 4.21 -11.95
CA SER A 105 19.73 5.30 -12.75
C SER A 105 18.99 6.64 -12.58
N ILE A 106 17.77 6.60 -12.08
CA ILE A 106 16.95 7.79 -11.79
C ILE A 106 16.82 8.08 -10.28
N GLY A 107 17.56 7.35 -9.43
CA GLY A 107 17.64 7.59 -7.98
C GLY A 107 16.69 6.75 -7.12
N ILE A 108 16.10 5.67 -7.64
CA ILE A 108 15.33 4.73 -6.82
C ILE A 108 16.28 3.67 -6.26
N ASP A 109 16.49 3.70 -4.94
CA ASP A 109 17.38 2.75 -4.26
C ASP A 109 16.66 1.69 -3.43
N SER A 110 15.33 1.80 -3.30
CA SER A 110 14.49 0.94 -2.46
C SER A 110 13.42 0.23 -3.28
N PHE A 111 13.36 -1.09 -3.15
CA PHE A 111 12.52 -1.97 -3.95
C PHE A 111 11.74 -2.94 -3.06
N GLN A 112 10.57 -3.37 -3.54
CA GLN A 112 9.70 -4.34 -2.91
C GLN A 112 9.24 -5.39 -3.92
N LEU A 113 8.83 -6.57 -3.44
CA LEU A 113 8.22 -7.62 -4.26
C LEU A 113 6.77 -7.83 -3.84
N LEU A 114 5.88 -7.87 -4.82
CA LEU A 114 4.46 -8.09 -4.61
C LEU A 114 4.02 -9.38 -5.30
N TRP A 115 3.53 -10.35 -4.48
CA TRP A 115 2.98 -11.63 -4.93
C TRP A 115 1.46 -11.69 -4.74
N ASP A 116 0.83 -10.56 -4.44
CA ASP A 116 -0.62 -10.48 -4.22
C ASP A 116 -1.41 -10.62 -5.53
N ASP A 117 -2.63 -11.11 -5.39
CA ASP A 117 -3.65 -11.22 -6.46
C ASP A 117 -3.16 -11.94 -7.72
N ILE A 118 -2.52 -13.08 -7.53
CA ILE A 118 -2.06 -13.97 -8.60
C ILE A 118 -2.64 -15.38 -8.41
N GLU A 119 -2.56 -16.18 -9.47
CA GLU A 119 -2.96 -17.58 -9.42
C GLU A 119 -2.04 -18.41 -8.50
N HIS A 120 -2.63 -19.42 -7.86
CA HIS A 120 -1.88 -20.33 -6.98
C HIS A 120 -1.01 -21.33 -7.74
N ALA A 121 -1.32 -21.59 -8.99
CA ALA A 121 -0.58 -22.51 -9.84
C ALA A 121 0.78 -21.93 -10.24
N LEU A 122 1.77 -22.79 -10.37
CA LEU A 122 3.06 -22.43 -10.96
C LEU A 122 2.91 -22.26 -12.48
N SER A 123 3.65 -21.31 -13.06
CA SER A 123 3.50 -20.93 -14.47
C SER A 123 4.40 -21.74 -15.42
N CYS A 124 5.39 -22.48 -14.90
CA CYS A 124 6.33 -23.20 -15.73
C CYS A 124 6.65 -24.62 -15.22
N PRO A 125 7.00 -25.57 -16.11
CA PRO A 125 7.33 -26.95 -15.74
C PRO A 125 8.54 -27.08 -14.82
N GLU A 126 9.52 -26.20 -14.93
CA GLU A 126 10.72 -26.19 -14.12
C GLU A 126 10.40 -25.89 -12.65
N ASP A 127 9.46 -25.00 -12.40
CA ASP A 127 8.96 -24.71 -11.07
C ASP A 127 8.16 -25.89 -10.51
N GLU A 128 7.34 -26.55 -11.31
CA GLU A 128 6.64 -27.78 -10.91
C GLU A 128 7.64 -28.89 -10.54
N GLN A 129 8.72 -29.05 -11.31
CA GLN A 129 9.76 -30.01 -11.00
C GLN A 129 10.50 -29.69 -9.70
N ARG A 130 10.72 -28.41 -9.40
CA ARG A 130 11.49 -27.96 -8.23
C ARG A 130 10.66 -27.86 -6.96
N TYR A 131 9.45 -27.37 -7.05
CA TYR A 131 8.61 -27.03 -5.90
C TYR A 131 7.35 -27.89 -5.74
N GLY A 132 7.03 -28.72 -6.74
CA GLY A 132 5.76 -29.47 -6.79
C GLY A 132 5.50 -30.40 -5.60
N GLU A 133 6.54 -30.84 -4.88
CA GLU A 133 6.41 -31.66 -3.66
C GLU A 133 6.17 -30.83 -2.37
N ALA A 134 6.27 -29.49 -2.42
CA ALA A 134 6.01 -28.66 -1.27
C ALA A 134 4.52 -28.68 -0.90
N GLU A 135 4.19 -28.46 0.37
CA GLU A 135 2.79 -28.39 0.83
C GLU A 135 2.01 -27.31 0.06
N TRP A 136 2.69 -26.23 -0.34
CA TRP A 136 2.16 -25.17 -1.20
C TRP A 136 3.25 -24.69 -2.16
N PRO A 137 3.31 -25.21 -3.38
CA PRO A 137 4.40 -24.99 -4.34
C PRO A 137 4.75 -23.53 -4.58
N SER A 138 3.75 -22.68 -4.86
CA SER A 138 4.00 -21.25 -5.09
C SER A 138 4.51 -20.51 -3.84
N GLY A 139 4.15 -20.94 -2.63
CA GLY A 139 4.70 -20.39 -1.40
C GLY A 139 6.20 -20.65 -1.26
N ALA A 140 6.65 -21.88 -1.53
CA ALA A 140 8.06 -22.25 -1.51
C ALA A 140 8.85 -21.50 -2.61
N ALA A 141 8.29 -21.40 -3.81
CA ALA A 141 8.88 -20.70 -4.94
C ALA A 141 9.05 -19.21 -4.67
N GLN A 142 8.03 -18.55 -4.14
CA GLN A 142 8.06 -17.12 -3.77
C GLN A 142 9.05 -16.85 -2.63
N CYS A 143 9.14 -17.73 -1.65
CA CYS A 143 10.14 -17.65 -0.59
C CYS A 143 11.57 -17.66 -1.16
N GLU A 144 11.89 -18.65 -1.98
CA GLU A 144 13.21 -18.78 -2.58
C GLU A 144 13.55 -17.60 -3.48
N PHE A 145 12.63 -17.19 -4.36
CA PHE A 145 12.84 -16.03 -5.24
C PHE A 145 13.08 -14.75 -4.44
N SER A 146 12.30 -14.51 -3.38
CA SER A 146 12.46 -13.34 -2.51
C SER A 146 13.82 -13.31 -1.83
N ASN A 147 14.31 -14.47 -1.37
CA ASN A 147 15.64 -14.59 -0.77
C ASN A 147 16.75 -14.30 -1.78
N ARG A 148 16.64 -14.86 -2.99
CA ARG A 148 17.60 -14.65 -4.09
C ARG A 148 17.59 -13.18 -4.54
N PHE A 149 16.43 -12.57 -4.69
CA PHE A 149 16.29 -11.15 -5.03
C PHE A 149 16.95 -10.26 -3.98
N ARG A 150 16.69 -10.51 -2.69
CA ARG A 150 17.35 -9.78 -1.60
C ARG A 150 18.87 -9.88 -1.67
N GLN A 151 19.39 -11.08 -1.96
CA GLN A 151 20.84 -11.32 -2.07
C GLN A 151 21.44 -10.59 -3.28
N ALA A 152 20.75 -10.62 -4.42
CA ALA A 152 21.23 -10.02 -5.68
C ALA A 152 21.13 -8.48 -5.68
N LEU A 153 20.22 -7.91 -4.88
CA LEU A 153 19.94 -6.48 -4.86
C LEU A 153 20.02 -5.91 -3.42
N PRO A 154 21.23 -5.73 -2.86
CA PRO A 154 21.38 -5.03 -1.59
C PRO A 154 20.84 -3.59 -1.68
N GLN A 155 20.07 -3.17 -0.66
CA GLN A 155 19.40 -1.89 -0.65
C GLN A 155 19.38 -1.30 0.79
N PRO A 156 19.24 0.05 0.94
CA PRO A 156 19.29 0.70 2.25
C PRO A 156 18.08 0.38 3.13
N TRP A 157 16.91 0.18 2.51
CA TRP A 157 15.69 -0.22 3.22
C TRP A 157 15.55 -1.75 3.24
N PRO A 158 14.88 -2.32 4.26
CA PRO A 158 14.61 -3.75 4.25
C PRO A 158 13.75 -4.11 3.04
N LEU A 159 14.04 -5.24 2.40
CA LEU A 159 13.14 -5.78 1.41
C LEU A 159 11.79 -6.08 2.08
N VAL A 160 10.73 -5.52 1.53
CA VAL A 160 9.35 -5.84 1.93
C VAL A 160 8.73 -6.72 0.86
N VAL A 161 8.08 -7.79 1.29
CA VAL A 161 7.41 -8.72 0.37
C VAL A 161 5.93 -8.80 0.73
N CYS A 162 5.07 -8.62 -0.26
CA CYS A 162 3.65 -8.93 -0.12
C CYS A 162 3.41 -10.39 -0.53
N PRO A 163 3.09 -11.29 0.40
CA PRO A 163 2.81 -12.68 0.08
C PRO A 163 1.41 -12.83 -0.51
N MET A 164 1.11 -13.91 -1.21
CA MET A 164 -0.28 -14.25 -1.61
C MET A 164 -1.21 -14.36 -0.40
N GLY A 165 -0.69 -14.87 0.73
CA GLY A 165 -1.44 -14.99 1.99
C GLY A 165 -1.37 -13.74 2.86
N TYR A 166 -1.55 -12.56 2.29
CA TYR A 166 -1.38 -11.25 2.94
C TYR A 166 -2.47 -10.89 3.96
N ALA A 167 -3.63 -11.55 3.95
CA ALA A 167 -4.75 -11.27 4.86
C ALA A 167 -4.99 -12.43 5.84
N GLY A 168 -5.67 -12.11 6.96
CA GLY A 168 -6.09 -13.11 7.95
C GLY A 168 -5.06 -13.43 9.03
N THR A 169 -5.54 -14.11 10.08
CA THR A 169 -4.73 -14.54 11.23
C THR A 169 -4.57 -16.06 11.31
N GLY A 170 -5.25 -16.80 10.41
CA GLY A 170 -5.22 -18.25 10.37
C GLY A 170 -3.87 -18.83 9.94
N ASP A 171 -3.64 -20.07 10.32
CA ASP A 171 -2.59 -20.86 9.69
C ASP A 171 -3.04 -21.32 8.30
N SER A 172 -2.11 -21.41 7.35
CA SER A 172 -2.41 -21.88 6.00
C SER A 172 -1.25 -22.69 5.42
N PRO A 173 -1.52 -23.62 4.50
CA PRO A 173 -0.45 -24.33 3.77
C PRO A 173 0.52 -23.38 3.08
N TYR A 174 0.00 -22.29 2.50
CA TYR A 174 0.83 -21.25 1.90
C TYR A 174 1.83 -20.65 2.90
N ARG A 175 1.38 -20.19 4.07
CA ARG A 175 2.26 -19.58 5.08
C ARG A 175 3.27 -20.57 5.64
N ARG A 176 2.90 -21.87 5.73
CA ARG A 176 3.82 -22.93 6.15
C ARG A 176 4.92 -23.21 5.12
N SER A 177 4.66 -23.00 3.83
CA SER A 177 5.64 -23.14 2.76
C SER A 177 6.44 -21.86 2.49
N PHE A 178 5.86 -20.68 2.74
CA PHE A 178 6.49 -19.38 2.46
C PHE A 178 7.40 -18.89 3.59
N ALA A 179 6.92 -18.93 4.84
CA ALA A 179 7.56 -18.18 5.92
C ALA A 179 8.78 -18.86 6.58
N PRO A 180 8.88 -20.21 6.70
CA PRO A 180 9.95 -20.82 7.50
C PRO A 180 11.36 -20.53 6.99
N ASP A 181 11.55 -20.54 5.68
CA ASP A 181 12.85 -20.38 5.02
C ASP A 181 13.07 -18.97 4.47
N LEU A 182 12.11 -18.05 4.69
CA LEU A 182 12.24 -16.65 4.30
C LEU A 182 13.35 -16.00 5.14
N HIS A 183 14.20 -15.19 4.50
CA HIS A 183 15.31 -14.55 5.19
C HIS A 183 14.80 -13.61 6.30
N PRO A 184 15.31 -13.70 7.54
CA PRO A 184 14.72 -13.04 8.73
C PRO A 184 14.67 -11.51 8.68
N GLU A 185 15.46 -10.88 7.82
CA GLU A 185 15.42 -9.42 7.61
C GLU A 185 14.37 -8.98 6.58
N ILE A 186 13.70 -9.91 5.90
CA ILE A 186 12.59 -9.57 5.01
C ILE A 186 11.38 -9.23 5.87
N VAL A 187 10.82 -8.06 5.61
CA VAL A 187 9.56 -7.59 6.19
C VAL A 187 8.39 -8.10 5.35
N VAL A 188 7.31 -8.50 5.99
CA VAL A 188 6.16 -9.09 5.28
C VAL A 188 4.96 -8.15 5.37
N TYR A 189 4.30 -7.89 4.26
CA TYR A 189 3.02 -7.19 4.25
C TYR A 189 1.88 -8.03 4.82
N TRP A 190 0.98 -7.35 5.50
CA TRP A 190 -0.26 -7.91 6.02
C TRP A 190 -1.36 -6.84 6.06
N THR A 191 -2.56 -7.16 5.53
CA THR A 191 -3.67 -6.20 5.45
C THR A 191 -4.58 -6.19 6.69
N GLY A 192 -4.29 -7.06 7.64
CA GLY A 192 -5.16 -7.24 8.79
C GLY A 192 -5.92 -8.58 8.77
N PRO A 193 -6.91 -8.76 9.67
CA PRO A 193 -7.75 -9.96 9.69
C PRO A 193 -8.49 -10.23 8.38
N GLU A 194 -8.78 -9.18 7.63
CA GLU A 194 -9.47 -9.20 6.34
C GLU A 194 -8.60 -8.49 5.28
N VAL A 195 -8.97 -8.62 3.98
CA VAL A 195 -8.37 -7.82 2.90
C VAL A 195 -8.62 -6.33 3.14
N VAL A 196 -9.87 -5.96 3.45
CA VAL A 196 -10.27 -4.63 3.93
C VAL A 196 -10.71 -4.78 5.37
N SER A 197 -9.82 -4.46 6.31
CA SER A 197 -10.05 -4.65 7.74
C SER A 197 -10.74 -3.45 8.37
N LEU A 198 -11.93 -3.62 8.92
CA LEU A 198 -12.62 -2.59 9.71
C LEU A 198 -11.87 -2.28 11.01
N GLY A 199 -11.20 -3.29 11.59
CA GLY A 199 -10.39 -3.13 12.79
C GLY A 199 -9.14 -3.99 12.76
N ILE A 200 -8.03 -3.43 13.25
CA ILE A 200 -6.76 -4.14 13.40
C ILE A 200 -6.32 -4.02 14.86
N THR A 201 -6.32 -5.14 15.57
CA THR A 201 -5.91 -5.20 16.97
C THR A 201 -4.46 -5.66 17.11
N ARG A 202 -3.84 -5.34 18.24
CA ARG A 202 -2.52 -5.86 18.58
C ARG A 202 -2.49 -7.39 18.64
N GLU A 203 -3.54 -8.00 19.16
CA GLU A 203 -3.64 -9.46 19.28
C GLU A 203 -3.66 -10.12 17.90
N ALA A 204 -4.39 -9.52 16.93
CA ALA A 204 -4.40 -9.98 15.54
C ALA A 204 -3.02 -9.83 14.88
N LEU A 205 -2.33 -8.70 15.09
CA LEU A 205 -0.96 -8.49 14.61
C LEU A 205 0.00 -9.53 15.20
N ASN A 206 -0.03 -9.75 16.51
CA ASN A 206 0.83 -10.74 17.16
C ASN A 206 0.60 -12.15 16.61
N THR A 207 -0.65 -12.48 16.31
CA THR A 207 -0.99 -13.75 15.68
C THR A 207 -0.42 -13.83 14.25
N ALA A 208 -0.55 -12.77 13.46
CA ALA A 208 0.04 -12.71 12.12
C ALA A 208 1.58 -12.87 12.17
N VAL A 209 2.26 -12.16 13.06
CA VAL A 209 3.70 -12.30 13.30
C VAL A 209 4.09 -13.76 13.60
N LEU A 210 3.34 -14.45 14.44
CA LEU A 210 3.57 -15.89 14.72
C LEU A 210 3.37 -16.75 13.45
N ARG A 211 2.36 -16.46 12.64
CA ARG A 211 2.09 -17.19 11.39
C ARG A 211 3.17 -16.95 10.32
N PHE A 212 3.77 -15.76 10.33
CA PHE A 212 4.95 -15.43 9.53
C PHE A 212 6.28 -15.72 10.26
N ARG A 213 6.29 -16.71 11.19
CA ARG A 213 7.49 -17.21 11.86
C ARG A 213 8.34 -16.15 12.57
N GLY A 214 7.72 -15.07 13.02
CA GLY A 214 8.37 -13.99 13.73
C GLY A 214 8.94 -12.88 12.83
N HIS A 215 8.65 -12.89 11.52
CA HIS A 215 8.99 -11.77 10.65
C HIS A 215 8.35 -10.48 11.14
N GLU A 216 9.05 -9.36 10.93
CA GLU A 216 8.47 -8.05 11.12
C GLU A 216 7.35 -7.83 10.09
N VAL A 217 6.24 -7.23 10.51
CA VAL A 217 5.07 -7.01 9.67
C VAL A 217 4.95 -5.53 9.34
N LEU A 218 4.76 -5.19 8.07
CA LEU A 218 4.33 -3.89 7.62
C LEU A 218 2.83 -3.96 7.29
N ILE A 219 2.02 -3.15 7.94
CA ILE A 219 0.58 -3.13 7.69
C ILE A 219 0.33 -2.42 6.34
N TRP A 220 -0.25 -3.14 5.40
CA TRP A 220 -0.86 -2.57 4.21
C TRP A 220 -2.32 -2.30 4.53
N ASP A 221 -2.63 -1.09 4.89
CA ASP A 221 -3.99 -0.71 5.27
C ASP A 221 -4.81 -0.36 4.03
N ASN A 222 -5.79 -1.20 3.71
CA ASN A 222 -6.73 -0.95 2.63
C ASN A 222 -7.81 0.05 3.07
N TYR A 223 -7.35 1.19 3.58
CA TYR A 223 -8.13 2.37 3.90
C TYR A 223 -7.39 3.62 3.37
N PRO A 224 -8.06 4.48 2.58
CA PRO A 224 -9.48 4.47 2.20
C PRO A 224 -9.78 3.84 0.81
N VAL A 225 -8.98 2.90 0.30
CA VAL A 225 -9.12 2.35 -1.06
C VAL A 225 -10.57 2.02 -1.43
N ASN A 226 -10.94 2.26 -2.68
CA ASN A 226 -12.28 2.03 -3.24
C ASN A 226 -12.26 1.46 -4.66
N ASP A 227 -11.20 0.80 -5.06
CA ASP A 227 -11.01 0.32 -6.44
C ASP A 227 -12.01 -0.75 -6.88
N TRP A 228 -12.70 -1.42 -5.94
CA TRP A 228 -13.82 -2.33 -6.24
C TRP A 228 -15.15 -1.62 -6.55
N ASP A 229 -15.32 -0.37 -6.11
CA ASP A 229 -16.44 0.52 -6.39
C ASP A 229 -15.97 1.98 -6.34
N PRO A 230 -15.41 2.52 -7.45
CA PRO A 230 -14.85 3.87 -7.47
C PRO A 230 -15.86 5.00 -7.25
N GLU A 231 -17.17 4.71 -7.31
CA GLU A 231 -18.22 5.68 -7.00
C GLU A 231 -18.42 5.85 -5.49
N LEU A 232 -17.97 4.88 -4.68
CA LEU A 232 -18.09 4.90 -3.23
C LEU A 232 -16.84 5.50 -2.59
N LEU A 233 -16.98 6.65 -1.95
CA LEU A 233 -15.87 7.40 -1.33
C LEU A 233 -15.85 7.21 0.19
N PHE A 234 -14.73 6.77 0.73
CA PHE A 234 -14.46 6.67 2.16
C PHE A 234 -13.74 7.93 2.64
N LEU A 235 -14.49 8.98 2.98
CA LEU A 235 -13.97 10.30 3.29
C LEU A 235 -13.76 10.55 4.79
N GLY A 236 -14.15 9.62 5.66
CA GLY A 236 -14.06 9.76 7.11
C GLY A 236 -12.63 9.66 7.67
N PRO A 237 -12.45 9.81 8.98
CA PRO A 237 -11.15 9.60 9.63
C PRO A 237 -10.79 8.12 9.75
N LEU A 238 -9.49 7.84 9.95
CA LEU A 238 -9.05 6.49 10.31
C LEU A 238 -9.62 6.11 11.69
N VAL A 239 -10.28 4.95 11.76
CA VAL A 239 -10.80 4.36 13.00
C VAL A 239 -10.46 2.87 13.09
N GLY A 240 -10.63 2.27 14.28
CA GLY A 240 -10.48 0.83 14.46
C GLY A 240 -9.04 0.32 14.46
N ARG A 241 -8.02 1.18 14.55
CA ARG A 241 -6.61 0.77 14.66
C ARG A 241 -6.15 0.90 16.10
N ASP A 242 -5.78 -0.24 16.70
CA ASP A 242 -5.26 -0.28 18.09
C ASP A 242 -3.96 0.53 18.19
N PRO A 243 -3.86 1.53 19.08
CA PRO A 243 -2.64 2.32 19.21
C PRO A 243 -1.41 1.49 19.57
N ARG A 244 -1.59 0.32 20.23
CA ARG A 244 -0.51 -0.60 20.57
C ARG A 244 0.07 -1.36 19.38
N LEU A 245 -0.44 -1.16 18.15
CA LEU A 245 0.17 -1.67 16.92
C LEU A 245 1.58 -1.11 16.70
N ALA A 246 1.85 0.11 17.20
CA ALA A 246 3.19 0.71 17.15
C ALA A 246 4.24 0.01 18.02
N GLU A 247 3.81 -0.91 18.89
CA GLU A 247 4.68 -1.66 19.78
C GLU A 247 4.95 -3.06 19.19
N GLY A 248 6.14 -3.59 19.40
CA GLY A 248 6.47 -4.95 19.00
C GLY A 248 6.99 -5.08 17.57
N ARG A 249 6.58 -6.14 16.84
CA ARG A 249 7.11 -6.47 15.52
C ARG A 249 6.28 -5.86 14.36
N CYS A 250 5.89 -4.60 14.51
CA CYS A 250 5.25 -3.80 13.46
C CYS A 250 6.28 -2.82 12.87
N ALA A 251 6.60 -2.97 11.59
CA ALA A 251 7.47 -2.04 10.88
C ALA A 251 6.81 -0.67 10.67
N GLY A 252 5.50 -0.65 10.54
CA GLY A 252 4.74 0.56 10.29
C GLY A 252 3.39 0.31 9.62
N LEU A 253 2.87 1.35 8.98
CA LEU A 253 1.62 1.32 8.24
C LEU A 253 1.77 2.07 6.92
N ILE A 254 1.28 1.45 5.85
CA ILE A 254 1.17 2.02 4.51
C ILE A 254 -0.32 2.02 4.12
N ALA A 255 -0.87 3.20 3.85
CA ALA A 255 -2.25 3.36 3.41
C ALA A 255 -2.38 3.15 1.90
N ASN A 256 -3.42 2.43 1.49
CA ASN A 256 -3.83 2.31 0.09
C ASN A 256 -4.99 3.30 -0.15
N PRO A 257 -4.81 4.34 -0.98
CA PRO A 257 -5.74 5.46 -1.11
C PRO A 257 -6.92 5.18 -2.04
N LEU A 258 -7.86 6.14 -2.12
CA LEU A 258 -8.94 6.16 -3.12
C LEU A 258 -8.37 6.23 -4.54
N VAL A 259 -9.19 5.82 -5.52
CA VAL A 259 -8.94 6.09 -6.95
C VAL A 259 -8.82 7.60 -7.20
N GLN A 260 -9.58 8.41 -6.47
CA GLN A 260 -9.58 9.87 -6.53
C GLN A 260 -8.45 10.45 -5.66
N ALA A 261 -7.46 11.07 -6.29
CA ALA A 261 -6.27 11.60 -5.62
C ALA A 261 -6.61 12.68 -4.56
N ILE A 262 -7.33 13.73 -4.97
CA ILE A 262 -7.65 14.87 -4.08
C ILE A 262 -8.56 14.46 -2.93
N PRO A 263 -9.68 13.73 -3.12
CA PRO A 263 -10.51 13.22 -2.04
C PRO A 263 -9.75 12.36 -1.01
N SER A 264 -8.70 11.66 -1.45
CA SER A 264 -7.84 10.86 -0.56
C SER A 264 -7.17 11.67 0.55
N LYS A 265 -6.94 12.96 0.35
CA LYS A 265 -6.23 13.82 1.32
C LYS A 265 -6.92 13.89 2.67
N LEU A 266 -8.27 13.90 2.72
CA LEU A 266 -8.99 13.96 4.01
C LEU A 266 -8.70 12.74 4.90
N PRO A 267 -9.01 11.51 4.48
CA PRO A 267 -8.70 10.34 5.30
C PRO A 267 -7.20 10.14 5.50
N LEU A 268 -6.36 10.38 4.48
CA LEU A 268 -4.91 10.19 4.59
C LEU A 268 -4.26 11.15 5.62
N ALA A 269 -4.74 12.38 5.77
CA ALA A 269 -4.24 13.28 6.81
C ALA A 269 -4.42 12.68 8.21
N THR A 270 -5.56 12.02 8.45
CA THR A 270 -5.82 11.34 9.73
C THR A 270 -5.00 10.07 9.91
N VAL A 271 -4.72 9.34 8.83
CA VAL A 271 -3.77 8.21 8.84
C VAL A 271 -2.37 8.68 9.21
N ALA A 272 -1.92 9.82 8.67
CA ALA A 272 -0.61 10.39 8.96
C ALA A 272 -0.47 10.73 10.45
N GLU A 273 -1.46 11.39 11.04
CA GLU A 273 -1.48 11.70 12.47
C GLU A 273 -1.46 10.43 13.33
N TRP A 274 -2.30 9.45 13.00
CA TRP A 274 -2.29 8.19 13.71
C TRP A 274 -0.93 7.50 13.61
N ALA A 275 -0.34 7.43 12.42
CA ALA A 275 0.95 6.77 12.22
C ALA A 275 2.11 7.52 12.90
N ALA A 276 2.01 8.84 13.11
CA ALA A 276 2.98 9.63 13.84
C ALA A 276 2.94 9.35 15.34
N ASP A 277 1.75 9.42 15.96
CA ASP A 277 1.54 9.11 17.37
C ASP A 277 0.19 8.41 17.61
N PRO A 278 0.16 7.05 17.53
CA PRO A 278 -1.08 6.30 17.72
C PRO A 278 -1.75 6.48 19.07
N HIS A 279 -0.98 6.77 20.13
CA HIS A 279 -1.51 6.92 21.48
C HIS A 279 -2.15 8.30 21.74
N ALA A 280 -1.69 9.34 21.03
CA ALA A 280 -2.24 10.69 21.12
C ALA A 280 -3.36 10.96 20.12
N TYR A 281 -3.59 10.04 19.18
CA TYR A 281 -4.56 10.23 18.10
C TYR A 281 -6.00 10.25 18.60
N ASP A 282 -6.71 11.32 18.24
CA ASP A 282 -8.16 11.45 18.40
C ASP A 282 -8.81 11.60 17.01
N PRO A 283 -9.66 10.66 16.57
CA PRO A 283 -10.21 10.66 15.22
C PRO A 283 -11.01 11.93 14.89
N LEU A 284 -11.81 12.44 15.82
CA LEU A 284 -12.65 13.62 15.56
C LEU A 284 -11.81 14.89 15.48
N ALA A 285 -10.92 15.11 16.43
CA ALA A 285 -10.03 16.26 16.44
C ALA A 285 -9.07 16.26 15.23
N SER A 286 -8.57 15.08 14.83
CA SER A 286 -7.76 14.91 13.62
C SER A 286 -8.56 15.28 12.37
N TYR A 287 -9.79 14.80 12.29
CA TYR A 287 -10.66 15.07 11.14
C TYR A 287 -11.05 16.55 11.02
N GLU A 288 -11.30 17.24 12.13
CA GLU A 288 -11.53 18.69 12.14
C GLU A 288 -10.33 19.45 11.55
N ARG A 289 -9.11 19.06 11.89
CA ARG A 289 -7.88 19.64 11.29
C ARG A 289 -7.78 19.36 9.81
N ALA A 290 -8.06 18.13 9.39
CA ALA A 290 -8.05 17.72 7.98
C ALA A 290 -9.08 18.51 7.16
N LEU A 291 -10.32 18.66 7.67
CA LEU A 291 -11.37 19.48 7.05
C LEU A 291 -10.94 20.95 6.92
N SER A 292 -10.39 21.53 7.97
CA SER A 292 -9.89 22.91 7.96
C SER A 292 -8.81 23.14 6.91
N THR A 293 -7.97 22.11 6.65
CA THR A 293 -6.82 22.22 5.75
C THR A 293 -7.17 21.87 4.31
N TYR A 294 -7.87 20.76 4.09
CA TYR A 294 -8.10 20.15 2.78
C TYR A 294 -9.55 20.19 2.32
N GLY A 295 -10.50 20.50 3.20
CA GLY A 295 -11.93 20.38 2.91
C GLY A 295 -12.38 21.16 1.68
N ARG A 296 -11.88 22.39 1.47
CA ARG A 296 -12.24 23.21 0.29
C ARG A 296 -11.74 22.60 -1.02
N GLU A 297 -10.53 22.09 -1.01
CA GLU A 297 -9.92 21.43 -2.17
C GLU A 297 -10.70 20.16 -2.52
N VAL A 298 -11.01 19.35 -1.52
CA VAL A 298 -11.80 18.13 -1.68
C VAL A 298 -13.21 18.44 -2.15
N LEU A 299 -13.89 19.42 -1.54
CA LEU A 299 -15.22 19.85 -1.94
C LEU A 299 -15.26 20.31 -3.41
N ALA A 300 -14.24 21.06 -3.85
CA ALA A 300 -14.11 21.46 -5.24
C ALA A 300 -13.90 20.26 -6.20
N ALA A 301 -13.16 19.26 -5.77
CA ALA A 301 -12.89 18.05 -6.54
C ALA A 301 -14.12 17.13 -6.65
N LEU A 302 -15.00 17.11 -5.64
CA LEU A 302 -16.26 16.35 -5.68
C LEU A 302 -17.28 16.93 -6.67
N GLY A 303 -17.14 18.20 -7.04
CA GLY A 303 -17.98 18.86 -8.03
C GLY A 303 -19.17 19.62 -7.44
N PRO A 304 -19.95 20.28 -8.30
CA PRO A 304 -21.05 21.16 -7.90
C PRO A 304 -22.37 20.42 -7.59
N GLU A 305 -22.48 19.17 -7.97
CA GLU A 305 -23.70 18.39 -7.76
C GLU A 305 -23.94 18.19 -6.26
N ARG A 306 -25.24 18.18 -5.88
CA ARG A 306 -25.66 18.00 -4.49
C ARG A 306 -26.73 16.91 -4.41
N ALA A 307 -26.65 16.10 -3.36
CA ALA A 307 -27.64 15.08 -3.07
C ALA A 307 -28.66 15.58 -2.03
N ASP A 308 -29.84 14.97 -2.01
CA ASP A 308 -30.85 15.20 -0.97
C ASP A 308 -30.54 14.31 0.24
N VAL A 309 -29.53 14.69 1.00
CA VAL A 309 -29.13 14.01 2.23
C VAL A 309 -29.18 14.98 3.42
N PRO A 310 -29.48 14.50 4.65
CA PRO A 310 -29.54 15.38 5.82
C PRO A 310 -28.18 16.01 6.10
N SER A 311 -28.15 17.34 6.28
CA SER A 311 -26.95 18.06 6.69
C SER A 311 -26.58 17.75 8.14
N PRO A 312 -25.34 17.29 8.42
CA PRO A 312 -24.89 17.04 9.78
C PRO A 312 -24.71 18.35 10.55
N ARG A 313 -24.90 18.28 11.88
CA ARG A 313 -24.80 19.44 12.78
C ARG A 313 -23.50 19.51 13.57
N SER A 314 -22.73 18.43 13.53
CA SER A 314 -21.44 18.29 14.20
C SER A 314 -20.50 17.40 13.40
N VAL A 315 -19.21 17.51 13.66
CA VAL A 315 -18.20 16.62 13.04
C VAL A 315 -18.48 15.17 13.39
N GLY A 316 -18.99 14.85 14.57
CA GLY A 316 -19.39 13.50 14.95
C GLY A 316 -20.53 12.94 14.10
N GLU A 317 -21.56 13.76 13.80
CA GLU A 317 -22.65 13.38 12.89
C GLU A 317 -22.12 13.23 11.44
N LEU A 318 -21.22 14.10 11.00
CA LEU A 318 -20.56 14.01 9.70
C LEU A 318 -19.80 12.69 9.57
N VAL A 319 -18.96 12.36 10.55
CA VAL A 319 -18.18 11.12 10.54
C VAL A 319 -19.08 9.89 10.49
N ALA A 320 -20.16 9.88 11.29
CA ALA A 320 -21.13 8.78 11.26
C ALA A 320 -21.83 8.64 9.88
N ALA A 321 -22.11 9.74 9.21
CA ALA A 321 -22.71 9.73 7.86
C ALA A 321 -21.73 9.24 6.78
N LEU A 322 -20.42 9.40 6.99
CA LEU A 322 -19.37 8.96 6.06
C LEU A 322 -18.88 7.52 6.29
N GLU A 323 -19.31 6.88 7.39
CA GLU A 323 -18.75 5.60 7.85
C GLU A 323 -18.85 4.46 6.82
N LEU A 324 -19.94 4.39 6.06
CA LEU A 324 -20.19 3.35 5.07
C LEU A 324 -19.72 3.73 3.66
N GLY A 325 -19.10 4.90 3.51
CA GLY A 325 -18.79 5.49 2.22
C GLY A 325 -19.98 6.22 1.61
N VAL A 326 -19.72 7.16 0.71
CA VAL A 326 -20.73 8.01 0.06
C VAL A 326 -20.35 8.26 -1.41
N ASP A 327 -21.34 8.53 -2.26
CA ASP A 327 -21.08 9.06 -3.60
C ASP A 327 -20.59 10.51 -3.55
N ALA A 328 -20.07 11.02 -4.68
CA ALA A 328 -19.49 12.35 -4.73
C ALA A 328 -20.48 13.47 -4.38
N ALA A 329 -21.74 13.39 -4.84
CA ALA A 329 -22.78 14.39 -4.57
C ALA A 329 -23.18 14.40 -3.09
N SER A 330 -23.34 13.22 -2.47
CA SER A 330 -23.59 13.07 -1.03
C SER A 330 -22.40 13.59 -0.22
N GLY A 331 -21.17 13.23 -0.60
CA GLY A 331 -19.95 13.72 0.05
C GLY A 331 -19.84 15.24 0.00
N ALA A 332 -20.13 15.85 -1.14
CA ALA A 332 -20.12 17.30 -1.32
C ALA A 332 -21.17 17.99 -0.41
N THR A 333 -22.39 17.44 -0.33
CA THR A 333 -23.47 17.97 0.53
C THR A 333 -23.12 17.86 2.02
N LEU A 334 -22.55 16.74 2.44
CA LEU A 334 -22.19 16.50 3.84
C LEU A 334 -21.01 17.36 4.30
N LEU A 335 -20.02 17.59 3.43
CA LEU A 335 -18.81 18.36 3.78
C LEU A 335 -19.05 19.88 3.78
N GLU A 336 -19.95 20.39 2.93
CA GLU A 336 -20.15 21.82 2.72
C GLU A 336 -20.32 22.65 4.02
N PRO A 337 -21.05 22.18 5.05
CA PRO A 337 -21.23 22.94 6.29
C PRO A 337 -19.95 23.12 7.13
N PHE A 338 -18.90 22.34 6.85
CA PHE A 338 -17.67 22.28 7.66
C PHE A 338 -16.43 22.86 6.95
N VAL A 339 -16.60 23.46 5.75
CA VAL A 339 -15.48 23.83 4.88
C VAL A 339 -15.37 25.34 4.61
#